data_9892389191a66563f90eb5a7d740f9e1
#
_entry.id   9892389191a66563f90eb5a7d740f9e1
#
_cell.length_a   1.000
_cell.length_b   1.000
_cell.length_c   1.000
_cell.angle_alpha   90.00
_cell.angle_beta   90.00
_cell.angle_gamma   90.00
#
_symmetry.space_group_name_H-M   'P 1'
#
loop_
_entity.id
_entity.type
_entity.pdbx_description
1 polymer ?
#
loop_
_entity_poly.entity_id
_entity_poly.type
_entity_poly.pdbx_seq_one_letter_code
_entity_poly.pdbx_strand_id
1 'polypeptide(L)' 'MRKSETYRNEIKSYIVRTGMTMTEVVDYLSDEYGWSRSVPNLSGKLKRGLLRYGEAVELADALGYDIVWEKRK' A
#
# COMPACT_ATOMS: atom_id res chain seq x y z
N MET A 1 14.87 -11.05 10.46
CA MET A 1 14.19 -10.25 9.42
C MET A 1 13.56 -9.01 10.07
N ARG A 2 13.68 -7.88 9.45
CA ARG A 2 13.06 -6.65 9.95
C ARG A 2 11.55 -6.70 9.69
N LYS A 3 10.75 -6.21 10.65
CA LYS A 3 9.29 -6.14 10.47
C LYS A 3 8.89 -5.31 9.26
N SER A 4 9.61 -4.21 8.98
CA SER A 4 9.32 -3.37 7.82
C SER A 4 9.49 -4.14 6.50
N GLU A 5 10.45 -5.03 6.41
CA GLU A 5 10.62 -5.87 5.22
C GLU A 5 9.46 -6.85 5.07
N THR A 6 8.99 -7.43 6.19
CA THR A 6 7.84 -8.32 6.18
C THR A 6 6.59 -7.61 5.69
N TYR A 7 6.31 -6.43 6.22
CA TYR A 7 5.13 -5.64 5.83
C TYR A 7 5.22 -5.19 4.37
N ARG A 8 6.42 -4.75 3.93
CA ARG A 8 6.63 -4.37 2.55
C ARG A 8 6.35 -5.54 1.60
N ASN A 9 6.86 -6.71 1.93
CA ASN A 9 6.68 -7.89 1.08
C ASN A 9 5.21 -8.31 1.03
N GLU A 10 4.49 -8.19 2.14
CA GLU A 10 3.05 -8.46 2.18
C GLU A 10 2.30 -7.52 1.25
N ILE A 11 2.54 -6.22 1.36
CA ILE A 11 1.88 -5.23 0.52
C ILE A 11 2.22 -5.45 -0.96
N LYS A 12 3.49 -5.71 -1.26
CA LYS A 12 3.90 -6.00 -2.64
C LYS A 12 3.20 -7.21 -3.21
N SER A 13 2.95 -8.23 -2.37
CA SER A 13 2.23 -9.42 -2.83
C SER A 13 0.80 -9.10 -3.24
N TYR A 14 0.13 -8.21 -2.52
CA TYR A 14 -1.21 -7.76 -2.89
C TYR A 14 -1.19 -6.96 -4.20
N ILE A 15 -0.20 -6.10 -4.38
CA ILE A 15 -0.06 -5.34 -5.64
C ILE A 15 0.10 -6.30 -6.82
N VAL A 16 0.97 -7.30 -6.68
CA VAL A 16 1.17 -8.30 -7.73
C VAL A 16 -0.13 -9.05 -8.04
N ARG A 17 -0.90 -9.42 -7.01
CA ARG A 17 -2.16 -10.15 -7.19
C ARG A 17 -3.20 -9.35 -7.96
N THR A 18 -3.20 -8.02 -7.84
CA THR A 18 -4.16 -7.19 -8.57
C THR A 18 -3.81 -7.04 -10.04
N GLY A 19 -2.56 -7.31 -10.43
CA GLY A 19 -2.09 -7.08 -11.78
C GLY A 19 -1.85 -5.60 -12.11
N MET A 20 -1.98 -4.71 -11.14
CA MET A 20 -1.72 -3.28 -11.34
C MET A 20 -0.23 -3.00 -11.32
N THR A 21 0.20 -2.02 -12.13
CA THR A 21 1.56 -1.49 -12.03
C THR A 21 1.62 -0.48 -10.89
N MET A 22 2.84 -0.21 -10.41
CA MET A 22 3.04 0.84 -9.39
C MET A 22 2.54 2.19 -9.88
N THR A 23 2.72 2.50 -11.16
CA THR A 23 2.24 3.74 -11.76
C THR A 23 0.71 3.83 -11.66
N GLU A 24 0.00 2.75 -11.99
CA GLU A 24 -1.46 2.70 -11.88
C GLU A 24 -1.92 2.90 -10.45
N VAL A 25 -1.22 2.31 -9.50
CA VAL A 25 -1.55 2.45 -8.07
C VAL A 25 -1.41 3.90 -7.62
N VAL A 26 -0.29 4.57 -7.93
CA VAL A 26 -0.11 5.96 -7.51
C VAL A 26 -1.05 6.90 -8.25
N ASP A 27 -1.40 6.61 -9.50
CA ASP A 27 -2.38 7.42 -10.24
C ASP A 27 -3.75 7.35 -9.55
N TYR A 28 -4.20 6.17 -9.17
CA TYR A 28 -5.46 6.01 -8.44
C TYR A 28 -5.43 6.78 -7.12
N LEU A 29 -4.35 6.61 -6.35
CA LEU A 29 -4.21 7.27 -5.06
C LEU A 29 -4.15 8.78 -5.18
N SER A 30 -3.51 9.29 -6.22
CA SER A 30 -3.47 10.72 -6.49
C SER A 30 -4.86 11.26 -6.82
N ASP A 31 -5.59 10.56 -7.69
CA ASP A 31 -6.91 11.01 -8.13
C ASP A 31 -7.95 10.95 -7.01
N GLU A 32 -7.94 9.90 -6.20
CA GLU A 32 -8.94 9.68 -5.16
C GLU A 32 -8.59 10.34 -3.84
N TYR A 33 -7.31 10.40 -3.48
CA TYR A 33 -6.87 10.79 -2.14
C TYR A 33 -5.84 11.91 -2.12
N GLY A 34 -5.43 12.41 -3.28
CA GLY A 34 -4.45 13.51 -3.35
C GLY A 34 -3.01 13.11 -3.06
N TRP A 35 -2.68 11.84 -3.21
CA TRP A 35 -1.29 11.39 -3.04
C TRP A 35 -0.39 11.94 -4.14
N SER A 36 0.91 11.99 -3.86
CA SER A 36 1.92 12.26 -4.87
C SER A 36 1.91 11.16 -5.95
N ARG A 37 2.03 11.54 -7.22
CA ARG A 37 2.12 10.57 -8.33
C ARG A 37 3.51 9.95 -8.46
N SER A 38 4.34 10.06 -7.46
CA SER A 38 5.71 9.56 -7.50
C SER A 38 5.80 8.10 -7.07
N VAL A 39 6.13 7.22 -8.01
CA VAL A 39 6.41 5.81 -7.69
C VAL A 39 7.57 5.68 -6.70
N PRO A 40 8.70 6.41 -6.85
CA PRO A 40 9.76 6.36 -5.84
C PRO A 40 9.30 6.79 -4.45
N ASN A 41 8.35 7.71 -4.34
CA ASN A 41 7.82 8.13 -3.05
C ASN A 41 7.08 6.97 -2.37
N LEU A 42 6.20 6.29 -3.08
CA LEU A 42 5.48 5.12 -2.55
C LEU A 42 6.48 4.00 -2.21
N SER A 43 7.37 3.67 -3.13
CA SER A 43 8.39 2.64 -2.89
C SER A 43 9.24 2.93 -1.66
N GLY A 44 9.61 4.20 -1.47
CA GLY A 44 10.37 4.63 -0.29
C GLY A 44 9.59 4.44 1.01
N LYS A 45 8.30 4.78 1.01
CA LYS A 45 7.44 4.56 2.19
C LYS A 45 7.34 3.08 2.53
N LEU A 46 7.15 2.23 1.54
CA LEU A 46 7.06 0.78 1.75
C LEU A 46 8.39 0.23 2.27
N LYS A 47 9.50 0.64 1.66
CA LYS A 47 10.82 0.17 2.04
C LYS A 47 11.17 0.52 3.49
N ARG A 48 10.76 1.70 3.95
CA ARG A 48 11.05 2.18 5.29
C ARG A 48 9.98 1.82 6.32
N GLY A 49 8.88 1.24 5.88
CA GLY A 49 7.76 0.91 6.75
C GLY A 49 7.06 2.16 7.31
N LEU A 50 6.97 3.22 6.52
CA LEU A 50 6.47 4.52 6.97
C LEU A 50 5.04 4.82 6.50
N LEU A 51 4.25 3.81 6.15
CA LEU A 51 2.84 4.02 5.85
C LEU A 51 2.08 4.30 7.15
N ARG A 52 1.39 5.43 7.18
CA ARG A 52 0.43 5.72 8.25
C ARG A 52 -0.79 4.83 8.08
N TYR A 53 -1.54 4.62 9.17
CA TYR A 53 -2.72 3.75 9.10
C TYR A 53 -3.70 4.19 8.04
N GLY A 54 -4.04 5.48 7.97
CA GLY A 54 -4.93 6.00 6.94
C GLY A 54 -4.41 5.77 5.53
N GLU A 55 -3.10 5.91 5.35
CA GLU A 55 -2.47 5.63 4.06
C GLU A 55 -2.57 4.15 3.71
N ALA A 56 -2.43 3.26 4.69
CA ALA A 56 -2.56 1.83 4.46
C ALA A 56 -4.00 1.48 4.03
N VAL A 57 -5.01 2.09 4.67
CA VAL A 57 -6.41 1.90 4.29
C VAL A 57 -6.67 2.38 2.86
N GLU A 58 -6.14 3.55 2.51
CA GLU A 58 -6.30 4.11 1.17
C GLU A 58 -5.59 3.25 0.11
N LEU A 59 -4.40 2.76 0.44
CA LEU A 59 -3.69 1.85 -0.46
C LEU A 59 -4.46 0.55 -0.65
N ALA A 60 -5.03 -0.02 0.43
CA ALA A 60 -5.85 -1.21 0.33
C ALA A 60 -7.05 -0.97 -0.59
N ASP A 61 -7.70 0.18 -0.48
CA ASP A 61 -8.80 0.54 -1.37
C ASP A 61 -8.36 0.57 -2.82
N ALA A 62 -7.20 1.16 -3.11
CA ALA A 62 -6.65 1.20 -4.46
C ALA A 62 -6.46 -0.21 -5.04
N LEU A 63 -6.14 -1.17 -4.21
CA LEU A 63 -5.90 -2.55 -4.60
C LEU A 63 -7.16 -3.42 -4.57
N GLY A 64 -8.30 -2.87 -4.14
CA GLY A 64 -9.55 -3.58 -4.07
C GLY A 64 -9.71 -4.45 -2.82
N TYR A 65 -9.02 -4.11 -1.75
CA TYR A 65 -9.09 -4.82 -0.48
C TYR A 65 -9.59 -3.92 0.64
N ASP A 66 -10.15 -4.53 1.67
CA ASP A 66 -10.49 -3.86 2.91
C ASP A 66 -9.54 -4.32 4.02
N ILE A 67 -9.21 -3.42 4.93
CA ILE A 67 -8.49 -3.79 6.14
C ILE A 67 -9.53 -4.10 7.21
N VAL A 68 -9.48 -5.30 7.76
CA VAL A 68 -10.45 -5.78 8.74
C VAL A 68 -9.75 -6.12 10.05
N TRP A 69 -10.36 -5.69 11.15
CA TRP A 69 -9.90 -6.02 12.49
C TRP A 69 -10.73 -7.17 13.03
N GLU A 70 -10.07 -8.27 13.35
CA GLU A 70 -10.74 -9.44 13.93
C GLU A 70 -10.27 -9.63 15.37
N LYS A 71 -11.23 -9.83 16.26
CA LYS A 71 -10.90 -10.07 17.65
C LYS A 71 -10.37 -11.50 17.81
N ARG A 72 -9.29 -11.66 18.53
CA ARG A 72 -8.75 -12.99 18.84
C ARG A 72 -9.72 -13.73 19.76
N LYS A 73 -9.79 -15.03 19.52
CA LYS A 73 -10.57 -15.92 20.37
C LYS A 73 -9.80 -16.25 21.65
#